data_7a59534961e8738bce52833187bd0815
#
_entry.id   7a59534961e8738bce52833187bd0815
#
_cell.length_a   1.000
_cell.length_b   1.000
_cell.length_c   1.000
_cell.angle_alpha   90.00
_cell.angle_beta   90.00
_cell.angle_gamma   90.00
#
_symmetry.space_group_name_H-M   'P 1'
#
loop_
_entity.id
_entity.type
_entity.pdbx_description
1 polymer ?
#
loop_
_entity_poly.entity_id
_entity_poly.type
_entity_poly.pdbx_seq_one_letter_code
_entity_poly.pdbx_strand_id
1 'polypeptide(L)'
;MISAKLANNIWILLQSRDSKIFHRNCFQLQYSQTNKLKQYLFENKNTQFGTKHKFGQINDYNGYKENVPIQQWNDISPWVELIRKGSDNVLTSQKVILFEETSGTSSFSKLIPYTKLLKKEMQKGVGPWMNALHQNYKSAFKGSSYWSISPPLKEKQKSSGGIPIGIEDDTDYFNPFSKFLLSVILAVPTNLKKEIHSETFYFQTFEYLLMKENLSFISVWSPTFFLQLDSFLNTHKEQLLIYLKKKGNNTKRLTYLEKTLNKPYTWKDIWPDLFVLSCWCDAQSTLWIDNVQVAIGNVYIQGKGLLSTEGICSIPLLKNKSPVLSVNSHFYEFRELQTEKVYLAHELKDNEIYEIIITTAGGLYRYATSDLIQVDGFYGQA
;
A
#
# COMPACT_ATOMS: atom_id res chain seq x y z
N MET A 1 7.88 1.65 -29.34
CA MET A 1 7.75 1.55 -27.85
C MET A 1 6.32 1.83 -27.46
N ILE A 2 5.78 1.07 -26.51
CA ILE A 2 4.42 1.30 -25.97
C ILE A 2 4.46 2.60 -25.15
N SER A 3 3.47 3.50 -25.36
CA SER A 3 3.35 4.73 -24.56
C SER A 3 2.84 4.44 -23.15
N ALA A 4 3.19 5.28 -22.16
CA ALA A 4 2.71 5.16 -20.78
C ALA A 4 1.16 5.15 -20.73
N LYS A 5 0.48 5.96 -21.54
CA LYS A 5 -0.98 5.98 -21.68
C LYS A 5 -1.55 4.62 -22.10
N LEU A 6 -0.95 3.97 -23.11
CA LEU A 6 -1.40 2.66 -23.57
C LEU A 6 -1.13 1.58 -22.52
N ALA A 7 0.05 1.61 -21.88
CA ALA A 7 0.40 0.70 -20.82
C ALA A 7 -0.56 0.84 -19.60
N ASN A 8 -0.91 2.06 -19.21
CA ASN A 8 -1.92 2.33 -18.19
C ASN A 8 -3.28 1.71 -18.55
N ASN A 9 -3.76 1.94 -19.77
CA ASN A 9 -5.06 1.40 -20.21
C ASN A 9 -5.09 -0.13 -20.17
N ILE A 10 -4.01 -0.78 -20.64
CA ILE A 10 -3.88 -2.25 -20.57
C ILE A 10 -3.86 -2.71 -19.11
N TRP A 11 -3.08 -2.05 -18.27
CA TRP A 11 -2.97 -2.41 -16.86
C TRP A 11 -4.31 -2.30 -16.12
N ILE A 12 -5.06 -1.21 -16.34
CA ILE A 12 -6.40 -1.01 -15.77
C ILE A 12 -7.39 -2.08 -16.28
N LEU A 13 -7.32 -2.43 -17.55
CA LEU A 13 -8.16 -3.50 -18.12
C LEU A 13 -7.91 -4.84 -17.41
N LEU A 14 -6.67 -5.18 -17.11
CA LEU A 14 -6.31 -6.39 -16.37
C LEU A 14 -6.90 -6.39 -14.94
N GLN A 15 -7.03 -5.22 -14.31
CA GLN A 15 -7.62 -5.07 -12.97
C GLN A 15 -9.17 -5.07 -12.98
N SER A 16 -9.81 -4.96 -14.14
CA SER A 16 -11.27 -4.79 -14.24
C SER A 16 -12.07 -5.98 -13.69
N ARG A 17 -11.52 -7.21 -13.82
CA ARG A 17 -12.14 -8.42 -13.26
C ARG A 17 -12.18 -8.39 -11.74
N ASP A 18 -11.05 -8.06 -11.12
CA ASP A 18 -10.94 -7.99 -9.65
C ASP A 18 -11.82 -6.86 -9.09
N SER A 19 -11.91 -5.75 -9.82
CA SER A 19 -12.83 -4.66 -9.49
C SER A 19 -14.30 -5.11 -9.51
N LYS A 20 -14.74 -5.83 -10.55
CA LYS A 20 -16.12 -6.37 -10.62
C LYS A 20 -16.42 -7.35 -9.48
N ILE A 21 -15.46 -8.22 -9.13
CA ILE A 21 -15.60 -9.15 -8.01
C ILE A 21 -15.70 -8.37 -6.69
N PHE A 22 -14.88 -7.34 -6.54
CA PHE A 22 -14.90 -6.48 -5.35
C PHE A 22 -16.27 -5.82 -5.16
N HIS A 23 -16.80 -5.15 -6.18
CA HIS A 23 -18.12 -4.51 -6.12
C HIS A 23 -19.21 -5.54 -5.75
N ARG A 24 -19.23 -6.72 -6.37
CA ARG A 24 -20.19 -7.77 -6.03
C ARG A 24 -20.06 -8.18 -4.55
N ASN A 25 -18.84 -8.36 -4.06
CA ASN A 25 -18.59 -8.82 -2.71
C ASN A 25 -18.93 -7.77 -1.64
N CYS A 26 -18.90 -6.47 -1.98
CA CYS A 26 -19.43 -5.42 -1.10
C CYS A 26 -20.95 -5.60 -0.84
N PHE A 27 -21.70 -6.14 -1.80
CA PHE A 27 -23.14 -6.45 -1.64
C PHE A 27 -23.42 -7.88 -1.10
N GLN A 28 -22.38 -8.69 -0.95
CA GLN A 28 -22.45 -10.07 -0.41
C GLN A 28 -21.38 -10.25 0.68
N LEU A 29 -21.26 -9.24 1.56
CA LEU A 29 -20.13 -9.10 2.48
C LEU A 29 -20.01 -10.29 3.43
N GLN A 30 -21.10 -10.66 4.11
CA GLN A 30 -21.11 -11.79 5.04
C GLN A 30 -20.66 -13.10 4.37
N TYR A 31 -21.18 -13.37 3.18
CA TYR A 31 -20.79 -14.58 2.41
C TYR A 31 -19.32 -14.56 2.02
N SER A 32 -18.83 -13.43 1.50
CA SER A 32 -17.46 -13.31 1.05
C SER A 32 -16.45 -13.43 2.20
N GLN A 33 -16.74 -12.78 3.33
CA GLN A 33 -15.90 -12.82 4.54
C GLN A 33 -15.91 -14.20 5.20
N THR A 34 -17.09 -14.85 5.30
CA THR A 34 -17.19 -16.21 5.83
C THR A 34 -16.37 -17.22 4.99
N ASN A 35 -16.45 -17.12 3.66
CA ASN A 35 -15.67 -18.01 2.80
C ASN A 35 -14.17 -17.77 2.91
N LYS A 36 -13.76 -16.50 3.10
CA LYS A 36 -12.35 -16.16 3.30
C LYS A 36 -11.83 -16.75 4.61
N LEU A 37 -12.56 -16.63 5.71
CA LEU A 37 -12.20 -17.26 6.98
C LEU A 37 -12.09 -18.79 6.84
N LYS A 38 -13.08 -19.44 6.24
CA LYS A 38 -13.06 -20.90 6.01
C LYS A 38 -11.84 -21.33 5.18
N GLN A 39 -11.46 -20.55 4.17
CA GLN A 39 -10.26 -20.80 3.38
C GLN A 39 -9.00 -20.77 4.26
N TYR A 40 -8.82 -19.75 5.09
CA TYR A 40 -7.66 -19.66 5.97
C TYR A 40 -7.57 -20.82 6.95
N LEU A 41 -8.68 -21.18 7.58
CA LEU A 41 -8.72 -22.31 8.53
C LEU A 41 -8.38 -23.64 7.83
N PHE A 42 -8.98 -23.89 6.67
CA PHE A 42 -8.74 -25.10 5.89
C PHE A 42 -7.29 -25.23 5.43
N GLU A 43 -6.73 -24.16 4.86
CA GLU A 43 -5.35 -24.17 4.33
C GLU A 43 -4.32 -24.33 5.44
N ASN A 44 -4.60 -23.84 6.65
CA ASN A 44 -3.63 -23.76 7.74
C ASN A 44 -3.93 -24.73 8.92
N LYS A 45 -4.89 -25.66 8.78
CA LYS A 45 -5.26 -26.59 9.86
C LYS A 45 -4.12 -27.47 10.38
N ASN A 46 -3.12 -27.74 9.55
CA ASN A 46 -1.98 -28.58 9.88
C ASN A 46 -0.71 -27.77 10.25
N THR A 47 -0.79 -26.45 10.33
CA THR A 47 0.31 -25.63 10.85
C THR A 47 0.44 -25.80 12.36
N GLN A 48 1.59 -25.40 12.91
CA GLN A 48 1.79 -25.45 14.38
C GLN A 48 0.72 -24.60 15.10
N PHE A 49 0.45 -23.38 14.59
CA PHE A 49 -0.59 -22.51 15.13
C PHE A 49 -1.99 -23.10 14.93
N GLY A 50 -2.29 -23.59 13.74
CA GLY A 50 -3.60 -24.18 13.41
C GLY A 50 -3.90 -25.42 14.23
N THR A 51 -2.91 -26.26 14.50
CA THR A 51 -3.03 -27.44 15.38
C THR A 51 -3.29 -27.03 16.83
N LYS A 52 -2.51 -26.06 17.36
CA LYS A 52 -2.71 -25.53 18.70
C LYS A 52 -4.12 -24.96 18.89
N HIS A 53 -4.63 -24.24 17.90
CA HIS A 53 -5.94 -23.58 17.93
C HIS A 53 -7.06 -24.42 17.27
N LYS A 54 -6.82 -25.71 17.02
CA LYS A 54 -7.82 -26.69 16.55
C LYS A 54 -8.55 -26.27 15.25
N PHE A 55 -7.84 -25.64 14.29
CA PHE A 55 -8.45 -25.15 13.04
C PHE A 55 -9.25 -26.21 12.29
N GLY A 56 -8.80 -27.49 12.32
CA GLY A 56 -9.52 -28.61 11.69
C GLY A 56 -10.87 -28.95 12.31
N GLN A 57 -11.20 -28.40 13.48
CA GLN A 57 -12.47 -28.62 14.19
C GLN A 57 -13.39 -27.37 14.14
N ILE A 58 -12.90 -26.24 13.61
CA ILE A 58 -13.64 -24.99 13.51
C ILE A 58 -14.52 -25.02 12.26
N ASN A 59 -15.83 -24.93 12.43
CA ASN A 59 -16.80 -24.97 11.33
C ASN A 59 -17.38 -23.59 10.98
N ASP A 60 -17.39 -22.64 11.93
CA ASP A 60 -17.98 -21.32 11.80
C ASP A 60 -17.19 -20.25 12.58
N TYR A 61 -17.70 -19.02 12.52
CA TYR A 61 -17.09 -17.88 13.22
C TYR A 61 -17.13 -18.03 14.75
N ASN A 62 -18.18 -18.62 15.32
CA ASN A 62 -18.23 -18.81 16.78
C ASN A 62 -17.12 -19.75 17.25
N GLY A 63 -16.98 -20.89 16.59
CA GLY A 63 -15.85 -21.80 16.85
C GLY A 63 -14.50 -21.14 16.65
N TYR A 64 -14.36 -20.23 15.66
CA TYR A 64 -13.11 -19.46 15.46
C TYR A 64 -12.83 -18.52 16.64
N LYS A 65 -13.80 -17.76 17.06
CA LYS A 65 -13.70 -16.83 18.19
C LYS A 65 -13.38 -17.52 19.52
N GLU A 66 -13.93 -18.71 19.73
CA GLU A 66 -13.71 -19.51 20.95
C GLU A 66 -12.32 -20.14 21.02
N ASN A 67 -11.77 -20.58 19.89
CA ASN A 67 -10.48 -21.26 19.84
C ASN A 67 -9.28 -20.33 19.58
N VAL A 68 -9.49 -19.14 19.02
CA VAL A 68 -8.44 -18.20 18.70
C VAL A 68 -8.71 -16.89 19.46
N PRO A 69 -7.94 -16.55 20.49
CA PRO A 69 -8.06 -15.25 21.16
C PRO A 69 -7.63 -14.13 20.21
N ILE A 70 -8.03 -12.89 20.54
CA ILE A 70 -7.47 -11.70 19.88
C ILE A 70 -5.99 -11.64 20.25
N GLN A 71 -5.14 -11.43 19.21
CA GLN A 71 -3.69 -11.44 19.34
C GLN A 71 -3.14 -10.02 19.28
N GLN A 72 -2.20 -9.72 20.15
CA GLN A 72 -1.29 -8.58 20.05
C GLN A 72 0.04 -9.03 19.45
N TRP A 73 0.93 -8.07 19.15
CA TRP A 73 2.25 -8.42 18.61
C TRP A 73 3.04 -9.37 19.53
N ASN A 74 2.95 -9.19 20.84
CA ASN A 74 3.64 -10.03 21.79
C ASN A 74 3.17 -11.50 21.76
N ASP A 75 1.92 -11.75 21.33
CA ASP A 75 1.37 -13.10 21.21
C ASP A 75 1.80 -13.76 19.88
N ILE A 76 1.98 -12.95 18.83
CA ILE A 76 2.37 -13.40 17.49
C ILE A 76 3.90 -13.51 17.36
N SER A 77 4.66 -12.62 17.97
CA SER A 77 6.12 -12.53 17.80
C SER A 77 6.87 -13.82 18.10
N PRO A 78 6.50 -14.67 19.08
CA PRO A 78 7.18 -15.96 19.29
C PRO A 78 7.05 -16.91 18.08
N TRP A 79 5.91 -16.89 17.39
CA TRP A 79 5.69 -17.69 16.18
C TRP A 79 6.49 -17.14 15.00
N VAL A 80 6.53 -15.82 14.86
CA VAL A 80 7.34 -15.15 13.85
C VAL A 80 8.82 -15.44 14.05
N GLU A 81 9.28 -15.51 15.30
CA GLU A 81 10.66 -15.86 15.63
C GLU A 81 11.04 -17.30 15.19
N LEU A 82 10.12 -18.26 15.29
CA LEU A 82 10.34 -19.59 14.73
C LEU A 82 10.53 -19.54 13.21
N ILE A 83 9.69 -18.79 12.51
CA ILE A 83 9.83 -18.59 11.06
C ILE A 83 11.15 -17.88 10.75
N ARG A 84 11.51 -16.84 11.52
CA ARG A 84 12.77 -16.10 11.38
C ARG A 84 14.00 -17.00 11.47
N LYS A 85 13.92 -18.04 12.31
CA LYS A 85 14.96 -19.07 12.46
C LYS A 85 14.93 -20.16 11.38
N GLY A 86 13.97 -20.11 10.45
CA GLY A 86 13.86 -21.02 9.32
C GLY A 86 12.87 -22.19 9.51
N SER A 87 12.00 -22.12 10.55
CA SER A 87 10.94 -23.12 10.69
C SER A 87 9.84 -22.87 9.66
N ASP A 88 9.44 -23.93 8.96
CA ASP A 88 8.30 -23.92 8.04
C ASP A 88 7.01 -24.34 8.76
N ASN A 89 5.86 -24.09 8.12
CA ASN A 89 4.54 -24.55 8.57
C ASN A 89 4.20 -24.11 10.00
N VAL A 90 4.59 -22.89 10.37
CA VAL A 90 4.35 -22.32 11.71
C VAL A 90 3.00 -21.62 11.78
N LEU A 91 2.89 -20.41 11.23
CA LEU A 91 1.64 -19.63 11.19
C LEU A 91 0.83 -19.92 9.92
N THR A 92 1.49 -20.29 8.84
CA THR A 92 0.87 -20.55 7.54
C THR A 92 1.53 -21.75 6.87
N SER A 93 0.76 -22.52 6.10
CA SER A 93 1.24 -23.59 5.24
C SER A 93 2.00 -23.09 4.02
N GLN A 94 1.84 -21.78 3.70
CA GLN A 94 2.54 -21.12 2.62
C GLN A 94 3.96 -20.74 3.05
N LYS A 95 4.93 -20.90 2.15
CA LYS A 95 6.30 -20.45 2.41
C LYS A 95 6.34 -18.94 2.60
N VAL A 96 6.92 -18.48 3.71
CA VAL A 96 7.26 -17.07 3.92
C VAL A 96 8.43 -16.72 3.01
N ILE A 97 8.24 -15.76 2.13
CA ILE A 97 9.20 -15.38 1.09
C ILE A 97 10.02 -14.15 1.46
N LEU A 98 9.50 -13.32 2.37
CA LEU A 98 10.19 -12.17 2.96
C LEU A 98 9.51 -11.75 4.27
N PHE A 99 10.21 -10.94 5.05
CA PHE A 99 9.63 -10.16 6.14
C PHE A 99 9.58 -8.69 5.78
N GLU A 100 8.48 -8.02 6.10
CA GLU A 100 8.36 -6.57 6.05
C GLU A 100 8.47 -5.97 7.44
N GLU A 101 9.27 -4.91 7.55
CA GLU A 101 9.37 -4.14 8.79
C GLU A 101 8.24 -3.11 8.86
N THR A 102 7.59 -3.01 10.02
CA THR A 102 6.64 -1.91 10.24
C THR A 102 7.40 -0.62 10.57
N SER A 103 6.84 0.52 10.15
CA SER A 103 7.39 1.85 10.41
C SER A 103 7.13 2.36 11.84
N GLY A 104 6.70 1.48 12.76
CA GLY A 104 6.29 1.84 14.12
C GLY A 104 7.38 2.53 14.94
N THR A 105 6.97 3.52 15.75
CA THR A 105 7.81 4.31 16.67
C THR A 105 8.29 3.56 17.90
N SER A 106 7.90 2.29 18.07
CA SER A 106 8.40 1.42 19.13
C SER A 106 9.85 1.00 18.86
N SER A 107 10.66 0.90 19.88
CA SER A 107 12.09 0.60 19.85
C SER A 107 12.49 -0.70 19.11
N PHE A 108 11.53 -1.49 18.65
CA PHE A 108 11.72 -2.69 17.83
C PHE A 108 10.70 -2.70 16.70
N SER A 109 11.19 -2.65 15.45
CA SER A 109 10.34 -2.85 14.27
C SER A 109 9.77 -4.27 14.27
N LYS A 110 8.46 -4.40 14.03
CA LYS A 110 7.80 -5.70 13.89
C LYS A 110 8.14 -6.30 12.53
N LEU A 111 8.38 -7.59 12.45
CA LEU A 111 8.65 -8.33 11.21
C LEU A 111 7.40 -9.07 10.77
N ILE A 112 6.67 -8.53 9.84
CA ILE A 112 5.45 -9.15 9.31
C ILE A 112 5.82 -10.19 8.24
N PRO A 113 5.40 -11.47 8.39
CA PRO A 113 5.72 -12.50 7.42
C PRO A 113 4.89 -12.35 6.14
N TYR A 114 5.56 -12.29 5.00
CA TYR A 114 4.93 -12.18 3.69
C TYR A 114 4.99 -13.49 2.91
N THR A 115 3.84 -13.97 2.48
CA THR A 115 3.67 -15.10 1.58
C THR A 115 3.25 -14.64 0.19
N LYS A 116 3.34 -15.51 -0.81
CA LYS A 116 2.79 -15.21 -2.15
C LYS A 116 1.28 -14.93 -2.10
N LEU A 117 0.57 -15.59 -1.18
CA LEU A 117 -0.87 -15.42 -1.04
C LEU A 117 -1.21 -14.07 -0.40
N LEU A 118 -0.47 -13.65 0.65
CA LEU A 118 -0.63 -12.31 1.23
C LEU A 118 -0.37 -11.22 0.20
N LYS A 119 0.71 -11.33 -0.60
CA LYS A 119 0.96 -10.40 -1.72
C LYS A 119 -0.24 -10.31 -2.68
N LYS A 120 -0.83 -11.45 -3.03
CA LYS A 120 -2.03 -11.50 -3.88
C LYS A 120 -3.25 -10.84 -3.21
N GLU A 121 -3.39 -10.97 -1.89
CA GLU A 121 -4.44 -10.29 -1.13
C GLU A 121 -4.28 -8.77 -1.14
N MET A 122 -3.06 -8.28 -0.97
CA MET A 122 -2.73 -6.86 -1.12
C MET A 122 -3.12 -6.34 -2.52
N GLN A 123 -2.81 -7.09 -3.58
CA GLN A 123 -3.19 -6.73 -4.95
C GLN A 123 -4.71 -6.64 -5.16
N LYS A 124 -5.51 -7.48 -4.47
CA LYS A 124 -6.97 -7.44 -4.56
C LYS A 124 -7.59 -6.14 -4.01
N GLY A 125 -6.87 -5.40 -3.18
CA GLY A 125 -7.24 -4.03 -2.79
C GLY A 125 -6.78 -3.00 -3.83
N VAL A 126 -5.55 -3.12 -4.33
CA VAL A 126 -4.98 -2.17 -5.30
C VAL A 126 -5.76 -2.14 -6.62
N GLY A 127 -6.20 -3.30 -7.12
CA GLY A 127 -6.92 -3.39 -8.39
C GLY A 127 -8.21 -2.55 -8.44
N PRO A 128 -9.17 -2.75 -7.52
CA PRO A 128 -10.38 -1.93 -7.43
C PRO A 128 -10.08 -0.44 -7.23
N TRP A 129 -9.11 -0.09 -6.38
CA TRP A 129 -8.69 1.29 -6.17
C TRP A 129 -8.23 1.94 -7.47
N MET A 130 -7.28 1.33 -8.20
CA MET A 130 -6.77 1.89 -9.45
C MET A 130 -7.86 1.98 -10.55
N ASN A 131 -8.76 1.00 -10.59
CA ASN A 131 -9.89 1.03 -11.53
C ASN A 131 -10.83 2.19 -11.21
N ALA A 132 -11.18 2.39 -9.94
CA ALA A 132 -12.00 3.51 -9.48
C ALA A 132 -11.32 4.86 -9.75
N LEU A 133 -10.02 4.97 -9.47
CA LEU A 133 -9.24 6.17 -9.77
C LEU A 133 -9.26 6.49 -11.27
N HIS A 134 -9.09 5.48 -12.14
CA HIS A 134 -9.17 5.66 -13.59
C HIS A 134 -10.57 6.10 -14.05
N GLN A 135 -11.62 5.53 -13.48
CA GLN A 135 -13.00 5.91 -13.84
C GLN A 135 -13.30 7.36 -13.45
N ASN A 136 -12.86 7.79 -12.27
CA ASN A 136 -13.13 9.12 -11.73
C ASN A 136 -12.17 10.19 -12.28
N TYR A 137 -10.92 9.82 -12.60
CA TYR A 137 -9.83 10.73 -12.91
C TYR A 137 -8.96 10.21 -14.08
N LYS A 138 -9.53 10.08 -15.26
CA LYS A 138 -8.85 9.57 -16.47
C LYS A 138 -7.55 10.31 -16.79
N SER A 139 -7.45 11.59 -16.41
CA SER A 139 -6.25 12.40 -16.63
C SER A 139 -5.03 11.92 -15.83
N ALA A 140 -5.23 11.27 -14.69
CA ALA A 140 -4.15 10.67 -13.92
C ALA A 140 -3.41 9.53 -14.64
N PHE A 141 -4.01 8.96 -15.68
CA PHE A 141 -3.47 7.82 -16.44
C PHE A 141 -3.02 8.18 -17.86
N LYS A 142 -2.94 9.50 -18.17
CA LYS A 142 -2.49 9.96 -19.49
C LYS A 142 -0.97 9.87 -19.67
N GLY A 143 -0.21 9.90 -18.59
CA GLY A 143 1.23 9.94 -18.60
C GLY A 143 1.87 8.91 -17.67
N SER A 144 3.09 9.21 -17.27
CA SER A 144 3.87 8.41 -16.33
C SER A 144 3.41 8.64 -14.90
N SER A 145 3.72 7.69 -14.03
CA SER A 145 3.42 7.75 -12.61
C SER A 145 4.70 7.65 -11.77
N TYR A 146 4.74 8.35 -10.66
CA TYR A 146 5.74 8.13 -9.63
C TYR A 146 5.13 7.40 -8.44
N TRP A 147 5.70 6.24 -8.11
CA TRP A 147 5.28 5.45 -6.96
C TRP A 147 6.48 5.23 -6.05
N SER A 148 6.34 5.61 -4.79
CA SER A 148 7.36 5.34 -3.78
C SER A 148 6.72 5.10 -2.43
N ILE A 149 7.20 4.08 -1.76
CA ILE A 149 6.79 3.75 -0.39
C ILE A 149 7.65 4.54 0.58
N SER A 150 8.97 4.39 0.50
CA SER A 150 9.97 5.09 1.30
C SER A 150 11.35 4.90 0.68
N PRO A 151 12.33 5.78 0.94
CA PRO A 151 13.71 5.47 0.62
C PRO A 151 14.16 4.25 1.43
N PRO A 152 15.01 3.38 0.89
CA PRO A 152 15.61 2.30 1.65
C PRO A 152 16.52 2.88 2.74
N LEU A 153 16.19 2.62 4.00
CA LEU A 153 16.94 3.15 5.14
C LEU A 153 17.99 2.18 5.68
N LYS A 154 18.03 0.94 5.18
CA LYS A 154 18.90 -0.14 5.70
C LYS A 154 19.45 -0.99 4.56
N GLU A 155 20.64 -1.51 4.79
CA GLU A 155 21.22 -2.58 3.96
C GLU A 155 20.32 -3.81 3.93
N LYS A 156 20.43 -4.56 2.83
CA LYS A 156 19.72 -5.84 2.68
C LYS A 156 20.08 -6.78 3.82
N GLN A 157 19.10 -7.10 4.62
CA GLN A 157 19.25 -8.04 5.72
C GLN A 157 18.53 -9.35 5.37
N LYS A 158 19.04 -10.44 5.93
CA LYS A 158 18.36 -11.73 5.97
C LYS A 158 18.18 -12.15 7.41
N SER A 159 17.09 -12.83 7.68
CA SER A 159 16.87 -13.50 8.96
C SER A 159 17.91 -14.61 9.17
N SER A 160 18.04 -15.12 10.38
CA SER A 160 18.90 -16.27 10.68
C SER A 160 18.54 -17.53 9.88
N GLY A 161 17.26 -17.66 9.46
CA GLY A 161 16.78 -18.69 8.54
C GLY A 161 16.96 -18.37 7.05
N GLY A 162 17.65 -17.27 6.70
CA GLY A 162 17.95 -16.91 5.31
C GLY A 162 16.81 -16.19 4.58
N ILE A 163 15.69 -15.88 5.23
CA ILE A 163 14.56 -15.18 4.63
C ILE A 163 14.90 -13.69 4.49
N PRO A 164 14.72 -13.06 3.33
CA PRO A 164 14.94 -11.63 3.14
C PRO A 164 14.11 -10.77 4.09
N ILE A 165 14.65 -9.62 4.52
CA ILE A 165 13.95 -8.60 5.31
C ILE A 165 13.89 -7.33 4.45
N GLY A 166 12.68 -6.77 4.30
CA GLY A 166 12.37 -5.60 3.45
C GLY A 166 12.03 -5.98 2.00
N ILE A 167 11.26 -5.13 1.33
CA ILE A 167 10.86 -5.30 -0.08
C ILE A 167 12.02 -4.91 -0.97
N GLU A 168 12.40 -5.79 -1.90
CA GLU A 168 13.42 -5.50 -2.90
C GLU A 168 12.89 -4.59 -4.02
N ASP A 169 11.62 -4.78 -4.39
CA ASP A 169 10.98 -4.07 -5.50
C ASP A 169 9.45 -4.10 -5.32
N ASP A 170 8.78 -2.93 -5.33
CA ASP A 170 7.32 -2.85 -5.23
C ASP A 170 6.62 -3.58 -6.38
N THR A 171 7.31 -3.80 -7.50
CA THR A 171 6.78 -4.57 -8.62
C THR A 171 6.85 -6.08 -8.39
N ASP A 172 7.55 -6.56 -7.35
CA ASP A 172 7.63 -8.01 -7.03
C ASP A 172 6.30 -8.62 -6.59
N TYR A 173 5.32 -7.77 -6.31
CA TYR A 173 3.93 -8.21 -6.08
C TYR A 173 3.23 -8.66 -7.37
N PHE A 174 3.73 -8.26 -8.57
CA PHE A 174 3.03 -8.43 -9.83
C PHE A 174 3.61 -9.56 -10.68
N ASN A 175 2.80 -10.12 -11.58
CA ASN A 175 3.25 -11.08 -12.58
C ASN A 175 4.18 -10.41 -13.62
N PRO A 176 4.96 -11.19 -14.40
CA PRO A 176 5.95 -10.64 -15.34
C PRO A 176 5.37 -9.65 -16.36
N PHE A 177 4.17 -9.86 -16.85
CA PHE A 177 3.53 -8.96 -17.80
C PHE A 177 3.12 -7.62 -17.15
N SER A 178 2.55 -7.68 -15.94
CA SER A 178 2.25 -6.47 -15.17
C SER A 178 3.53 -5.71 -14.78
N LYS A 179 4.62 -6.42 -14.43
CA LYS A 179 5.93 -5.79 -14.22
C LYS A 179 6.42 -5.03 -15.45
N PHE A 180 6.30 -5.64 -16.62
CA PHE A 180 6.65 -4.98 -17.88
C PHE A 180 5.80 -3.71 -18.10
N LEU A 181 4.49 -3.76 -17.91
CA LEU A 181 3.64 -2.57 -18.03
C LEU A 181 4.04 -1.49 -17.03
N LEU A 182 4.29 -1.86 -15.76
CA LEU A 182 4.72 -0.93 -14.74
C LEU A 182 6.09 -0.30 -15.06
N SER A 183 7.03 -1.04 -15.65
CA SER A 183 8.32 -0.46 -16.08
C SER A 183 8.18 0.63 -17.14
N VAL A 184 7.10 0.59 -17.94
CA VAL A 184 6.77 1.64 -18.93
C VAL A 184 6.04 2.82 -18.26
N ILE A 185 5.18 2.53 -17.28
CA ILE A 185 4.36 3.52 -16.58
C ILE A 185 5.20 4.33 -15.58
N LEU A 186 6.09 3.67 -14.85
CA LEU A 186 6.85 4.31 -13.78
C LEU A 186 7.86 5.33 -14.32
N ALA A 187 7.82 6.52 -13.76
CA ALA A 187 8.75 7.60 -14.10
C ALA A 187 10.16 7.35 -13.57
N VAL A 188 10.24 6.66 -12.43
CA VAL A 188 11.50 6.32 -11.75
C VAL A 188 11.64 4.80 -11.74
N PRO A 189 12.78 4.25 -12.14
CA PRO A 189 13.03 2.81 -12.12
C PRO A 189 12.99 2.24 -10.69
N THR A 190 12.40 1.07 -10.53
CA THR A 190 12.21 0.43 -9.21
C THR A 190 13.53 0.02 -8.54
N ASN A 191 14.58 -0.24 -9.33
CA ASN A 191 15.90 -0.59 -8.81
C ASN A 191 16.61 0.56 -8.08
N LEU A 192 16.14 1.81 -8.22
CA LEU A 192 16.67 2.96 -7.49
C LEU A 192 16.51 2.81 -5.97
N LYS A 193 15.53 2.06 -5.51
CA LYS A 193 15.32 1.74 -4.10
C LYS A 193 16.48 0.95 -3.44
N LYS A 194 17.49 0.54 -4.19
CA LYS A 194 18.70 -0.09 -3.65
C LYS A 194 19.72 0.92 -3.12
N GLU A 195 19.49 2.20 -3.36
CA GLU A 195 20.38 3.27 -2.89
C GLU A 195 20.08 3.57 -1.41
N ILE A 196 21.07 3.31 -0.56
CA ILE A 196 20.95 3.42 0.91
C ILE A 196 21.17 4.86 1.38
N HIS A 197 21.94 5.65 0.63
CA HIS A 197 22.20 7.03 0.96
C HIS A 197 21.02 7.90 0.55
N SER A 198 20.31 8.49 1.51
CA SER A 198 19.09 9.26 1.27
C SER A 198 19.29 10.41 0.27
N GLU A 199 20.41 11.12 0.36
CA GLU A 199 20.72 12.23 -0.56
C GLU A 199 20.89 11.74 -1.99
N THR A 200 21.65 10.66 -2.20
CA THR A 200 21.82 10.02 -3.51
C THR A 200 20.49 9.50 -4.05
N PHE A 201 19.65 8.89 -3.19
CA PHE A 201 18.33 8.43 -3.57
C PHE A 201 17.45 9.59 -4.08
N TYR A 202 17.39 10.71 -3.35
CA TYR A 202 16.62 11.88 -3.78
C TYR A 202 17.16 12.48 -5.07
N PHE A 203 18.49 12.62 -5.18
CA PHE A 203 19.13 13.17 -6.37
C PHE A 203 18.82 12.34 -7.62
N GLN A 204 19.00 11.03 -7.55
CA GLN A 204 18.68 10.12 -8.66
C GLN A 204 17.18 10.07 -8.94
N THR A 205 16.33 10.14 -7.93
CA THR A 205 14.87 10.25 -8.12
C THR A 205 14.54 11.47 -8.98
N PHE A 206 15.10 12.64 -8.68
CA PHE A 206 14.87 13.85 -9.46
C PHE A 206 15.54 13.83 -10.82
N GLU A 207 16.67 13.16 -10.98
CA GLU A 207 17.27 12.92 -12.30
C GLU A 207 16.24 12.29 -13.25
N TYR A 208 15.53 11.25 -12.80
CA TYR A 208 14.49 10.61 -13.60
C TYR A 208 13.23 11.45 -13.72
N LEU A 209 12.72 11.99 -12.60
CA LEU A 209 11.45 12.73 -12.57
C LEU A 209 11.48 13.98 -13.45
N LEU A 210 12.53 14.81 -13.33
CA LEU A 210 12.63 16.08 -14.06
C LEU A 210 12.68 15.87 -15.58
N MET A 211 13.21 14.74 -16.04
CA MET A 211 13.24 14.40 -17.45
C MET A 211 11.93 13.80 -18.00
N LYS A 212 10.98 13.44 -17.13
CA LYS A 212 9.64 13.02 -17.54
C LYS A 212 8.72 14.21 -17.66
N GLU A 213 8.35 14.57 -18.90
CA GLU A 213 7.46 15.71 -19.16
C GLU A 213 6.00 15.43 -18.78
N ASN A 214 5.59 14.18 -18.97
CA ASN A 214 4.22 13.71 -18.86
C ASN A 214 3.88 13.02 -17.53
N LEU A 215 4.50 13.44 -16.42
CA LEU A 215 4.12 12.93 -15.10
C LEU A 215 2.69 13.35 -14.79
N SER A 216 1.80 12.37 -14.56
CA SER A 216 0.36 12.63 -14.38
C SER A 216 -0.19 12.13 -13.05
N PHE A 217 0.51 11.22 -12.37
CA PHE A 217 0.11 10.64 -11.10
C PHE A 217 1.30 10.46 -10.16
N ILE A 218 1.12 10.83 -8.90
CA ILE A 218 2.07 10.57 -7.82
C ILE A 218 1.37 9.75 -6.75
N SER A 219 2.01 8.67 -6.31
CA SER A 219 1.56 7.84 -5.20
C SER A 219 2.71 7.68 -4.20
N VAL A 220 2.61 8.37 -3.08
CA VAL A 220 3.52 8.25 -1.94
C VAL A 220 2.71 7.83 -0.70
N TRP A 221 3.35 7.22 0.29
CA TRP A 221 2.60 6.82 1.48
C TRP A 221 2.34 8.03 2.37
N SER A 222 3.39 8.68 2.84
CA SER A 222 3.29 9.79 3.78
C SER A 222 3.30 11.15 3.07
N PRO A 223 2.48 12.12 3.49
CA PRO A 223 2.59 13.51 3.07
C PRO A 223 3.95 14.11 3.44
N THR A 224 4.55 13.71 4.56
CA THR A 224 5.87 14.20 4.98
C THR A 224 6.97 13.72 4.05
N PHE A 225 6.86 12.51 3.46
CA PHE A 225 7.80 12.07 2.44
C PHE A 225 7.71 12.92 1.15
N PHE A 226 6.50 13.30 0.74
CA PHE A 226 6.35 14.23 -0.38
C PHE A 226 6.99 15.60 -0.08
N LEU A 227 6.80 16.12 1.13
CA LEU A 227 7.41 17.39 1.56
C LEU A 227 8.94 17.29 1.65
N GLN A 228 9.50 16.16 1.99
CA GLN A 228 10.95 15.92 1.93
C GLN A 228 11.47 15.97 0.48
N LEU A 229 10.73 15.36 -0.48
CA LEU A 229 11.05 15.48 -1.90
C LEU A 229 11.01 16.95 -2.34
N ASP A 230 9.97 17.68 -1.96
CA ASP A 230 9.83 19.10 -2.30
C ASP A 230 10.98 19.94 -1.74
N SER A 231 11.30 19.76 -0.46
CA SER A 231 12.42 20.44 0.20
C SER A 231 13.76 20.12 -0.48
N PHE A 232 13.97 18.85 -0.84
CA PHE A 232 15.19 18.45 -1.56
C PHE A 232 15.29 19.15 -2.91
N LEU A 233 14.21 19.15 -3.70
CA LEU A 233 14.19 19.84 -4.99
C LEU A 233 14.49 21.33 -4.84
N ASN A 234 13.85 22.00 -3.89
CA ASN A 234 14.05 23.43 -3.63
C ASN A 234 15.52 23.74 -3.30
N THR A 235 16.18 22.88 -2.52
CA THR A 235 17.58 23.05 -2.10
C THR A 235 18.58 22.74 -3.21
N HIS A 236 18.30 21.71 -4.05
CA HIS A 236 19.30 21.18 -4.99
C HIS A 236 18.99 21.45 -6.47
N LYS A 237 17.96 22.25 -6.77
CA LYS A 237 17.50 22.51 -8.16
C LYS A 237 18.60 22.98 -9.10
N GLU A 238 19.51 23.85 -8.65
CA GLU A 238 20.60 24.36 -9.47
C GLU A 238 21.61 23.24 -9.80
N GLN A 239 21.97 22.44 -8.81
CA GLN A 239 22.89 21.30 -9.00
C GLN A 239 22.30 20.26 -9.95
N LEU A 240 21.00 19.96 -9.80
CA LEU A 240 20.25 19.07 -10.67
C LEU A 240 20.22 19.59 -12.12
N LEU A 241 19.94 20.86 -12.33
CA LEU A 241 19.96 21.46 -13.67
C LEU A 241 21.34 21.40 -14.33
N ILE A 242 22.41 21.73 -13.60
CA ILE A 242 23.78 21.64 -14.07
C ILE A 242 24.13 20.20 -14.45
N TYR A 243 23.79 19.24 -13.59
CA TYR A 243 24.04 17.82 -13.84
C TYR A 243 23.29 17.31 -15.08
N LEU A 244 22.00 17.62 -15.20
CA LEU A 244 21.17 17.22 -16.35
C LEU A 244 21.65 17.81 -17.67
N LYS A 245 22.16 19.05 -17.67
CA LYS A 245 22.80 19.66 -18.84
C LYS A 245 24.07 18.92 -19.27
N LYS A 246 24.96 18.63 -18.32
CA LYS A 246 26.21 17.89 -18.61
C LYS A 246 25.95 16.51 -19.19
N LYS A 247 24.83 15.88 -18.81
CA LYS A 247 24.42 14.56 -19.32
C LYS A 247 23.87 14.58 -20.75
N GLY A 248 23.68 15.76 -21.35
CA GLY A 248 23.22 15.90 -22.72
C GLY A 248 21.73 15.53 -22.93
N ASN A 249 20.91 15.77 -21.92
CA ASN A 249 19.47 15.49 -21.95
C ASN A 249 18.70 16.46 -22.88
N ASN A 250 17.41 16.17 -23.10
CA ASN A 250 16.49 16.94 -23.94
C ASN A 250 16.57 18.47 -23.66
N THR A 251 17.12 19.22 -24.59
CA THR A 251 17.35 20.67 -24.47
C THR A 251 16.06 21.45 -24.27
N LYS A 252 14.95 21.06 -24.92
CA LYS A 252 13.65 21.74 -24.75
C LYS A 252 13.16 21.60 -23.33
N ARG A 253 13.23 20.39 -22.77
CA ARG A 253 12.81 20.14 -21.40
C ARG A 253 13.68 20.90 -20.41
N LEU A 254 14.99 20.92 -20.61
CA LEU A 254 15.92 21.68 -19.77
C LEU A 254 15.65 23.17 -19.77
N THR A 255 15.43 23.78 -20.94
CA THR A 255 15.05 25.20 -21.05
C THR A 255 13.74 25.49 -20.32
N TYR A 256 12.76 24.59 -20.43
CA TYR A 256 11.51 24.71 -19.68
C TYR A 256 11.74 24.67 -18.17
N LEU A 257 12.52 23.69 -17.69
CA LEU A 257 12.84 23.54 -16.27
C LEU A 257 13.58 24.77 -15.71
N GLU A 258 14.56 25.29 -16.43
CA GLU A 258 15.28 26.50 -16.04
C GLU A 258 14.32 27.69 -15.87
N LYS A 259 13.45 27.92 -16.85
CA LYS A 259 12.48 28.99 -16.79
C LYS A 259 11.48 28.81 -15.61
N THR A 260 11.13 27.57 -15.29
CA THR A 260 10.15 27.25 -14.24
C THR A 260 10.79 27.35 -12.86
N LEU A 261 11.95 26.74 -12.64
CA LEU A 261 12.60 26.62 -11.33
C LEU A 261 13.30 27.91 -10.87
N ASN A 262 13.53 28.89 -11.78
CA ASN A 262 14.12 30.20 -11.46
C ASN A 262 13.11 31.22 -10.92
N LYS A 263 11.83 30.86 -10.77
CA LYS A 263 10.77 31.68 -10.17
C LYS A 263 10.04 30.85 -9.10
N PRO A 264 9.17 31.43 -8.26
CA PRO A 264 8.27 30.64 -7.42
C PRO A 264 7.45 29.69 -8.26
N TYR A 265 7.38 28.41 -7.85
CA TYR A 265 6.73 27.36 -8.59
C TYR A 265 6.04 26.37 -7.66
N THR A 266 5.10 25.62 -8.21
CA THR A 266 4.52 24.42 -7.63
C THR A 266 4.93 23.19 -8.47
N TRP A 267 4.71 21.98 -7.97
CA TRP A 267 4.93 20.77 -8.78
C TRP A 267 4.05 20.75 -10.03
N LYS A 268 2.86 21.34 -9.97
CA LYS A 268 1.98 21.49 -11.16
C LYS A 268 2.62 22.34 -12.25
N ASP A 269 3.44 23.32 -11.91
CA ASP A 269 4.17 24.14 -12.89
C ASP A 269 5.30 23.36 -13.54
N ILE A 270 5.94 22.44 -12.82
CA ILE A 270 6.98 21.57 -13.35
C ILE A 270 6.37 20.48 -14.27
N TRP A 271 5.23 19.93 -13.87
CA TRP A 271 4.50 18.89 -14.60
C TRP A 271 3.05 19.30 -14.85
N PRO A 272 2.78 20.00 -15.96
CA PRO A 272 1.43 20.48 -16.28
C PRO A 272 0.37 19.38 -16.39
N ASP A 273 0.76 18.16 -16.70
CA ASP A 273 -0.13 16.99 -16.78
C ASP A 273 -0.40 16.35 -15.41
N LEU A 274 0.31 16.76 -14.34
CA LEU A 274 0.11 16.20 -13.00
C LEU A 274 -1.32 16.47 -12.51
N PHE A 275 -2.06 15.41 -12.20
CA PHE A 275 -3.47 15.51 -11.91
C PHE A 275 -3.86 14.99 -10.52
N VAL A 276 -3.20 13.94 -10.03
CA VAL A 276 -3.45 13.35 -8.72
C VAL A 276 -2.16 13.12 -7.97
N LEU A 277 -2.16 13.50 -6.69
CA LEU A 277 -1.25 13.01 -5.65
C LEU A 277 -2.07 12.12 -4.71
N SER A 278 -1.68 10.88 -4.52
CA SER A 278 -2.27 10.00 -3.52
C SER A 278 -1.30 9.76 -2.36
N CYS A 279 -1.74 10.07 -1.13
CA CYS A 279 -0.99 9.84 0.10
C CYS A 279 -1.96 9.58 1.26
N TRP A 280 -1.45 9.24 2.44
CA TRP A 280 -2.28 9.24 3.65
C TRP A 280 -2.76 10.65 3.94
N CYS A 281 -4.06 10.78 4.24
CA CYS A 281 -4.69 12.07 4.53
C CYS A 281 -5.41 12.09 5.89
N ASP A 282 -5.46 10.94 6.57
CA ASP A 282 -6.22 10.76 7.80
C ASP A 282 -5.31 10.81 9.04
N ALA A 283 -5.92 10.94 10.22
CA ALA A 283 -5.25 11.00 11.52
C ALA A 283 -4.15 12.08 11.55
N GLN A 284 -2.96 11.75 12.00
CA GLN A 284 -1.82 12.69 12.09
C GLN A 284 -1.37 13.23 10.73
N SER A 285 -1.64 12.52 9.63
CA SER A 285 -1.28 12.98 8.29
C SER A 285 -2.06 14.22 7.86
N THR A 286 -3.25 14.46 8.40
CA THR A 286 -4.07 15.65 8.13
C THR A 286 -3.32 16.94 8.38
N LEU A 287 -2.44 16.98 9.39
CA LEU A 287 -1.65 18.16 9.76
C LEU A 287 -0.73 18.67 8.63
N TRP A 288 -0.41 17.84 7.66
CA TRP A 288 0.54 18.14 6.59
C TRP A 288 -0.12 18.43 5.24
N ILE A 289 -1.44 18.19 5.11
CA ILE A 289 -2.12 18.23 3.80
C ILE A 289 -2.12 19.65 3.22
N ASP A 290 -2.31 20.68 4.03
CA ASP A 290 -2.25 22.07 3.56
C ASP A 290 -0.86 22.41 3.02
N ASN A 291 0.21 21.98 3.68
CA ASN A 291 1.57 22.16 3.20
C ASN A 291 1.80 21.42 1.86
N VAL A 292 1.30 20.20 1.75
CA VAL A 292 1.34 19.43 0.49
C VAL A 292 0.59 20.17 -0.61
N GLN A 293 -0.61 20.71 -0.32
CA GLN A 293 -1.41 21.44 -1.31
C GLN A 293 -0.69 22.71 -1.80
N VAL A 294 -0.01 23.43 -0.91
CA VAL A 294 0.81 24.60 -1.29
C VAL A 294 1.95 24.20 -2.22
N ALA A 295 2.69 23.14 -1.89
CA ALA A 295 3.83 22.68 -2.68
C ALA A 295 3.40 22.09 -4.04
N ILE A 296 2.32 21.30 -4.07
CA ILE A 296 1.92 20.61 -5.29
C ILE A 296 1.12 21.50 -6.26
N GLY A 297 0.46 22.54 -5.76
CA GLY A 297 -0.39 23.45 -6.54
C GLY A 297 -1.78 22.89 -6.82
N ASN A 298 -2.39 23.24 -7.94
CA ASN A 298 -3.74 22.81 -8.31
C ASN A 298 -3.75 21.34 -8.81
N VAL A 299 -3.52 20.41 -7.88
CA VAL A 299 -3.54 18.96 -8.08
C VAL A 299 -4.49 18.34 -7.06
N TYR A 300 -5.30 17.38 -7.48
CA TYR A 300 -6.19 16.66 -6.57
C TYR A 300 -5.38 15.76 -5.61
N ILE A 301 -5.56 15.96 -4.30
CA ILE A 301 -4.98 15.10 -3.28
C ILE A 301 -6.01 14.02 -2.92
N GLN A 302 -5.63 12.74 -3.12
CA GLN A 302 -6.45 11.59 -2.80
C GLN A 302 -5.93 10.88 -1.55
N GLY A 303 -6.78 10.75 -0.52
CA GLY A 303 -6.49 9.87 0.61
C GLY A 303 -6.42 8.41 0.19
N LYS A 304 -5.47 7.66 0.74
CA LYS A 304 -5.27 6.24 0.40
C LYS A 304 -6.20 5.27 1.14
N GLY A 305 -6.83 5.70 2.22
CA GLY A 305 -7.45 4.82 3.19
C GLY A 305 -6.42 4.16 4.12
N LEU A 306 -6.84 3.13 4.83
CA LEU A 306 -6.01 2.42 5.79
C LEU A 306 -5.26 1.29 5.13
N LEU A 307 -3.99 1.56 4.81
CA LEU A 307 -3.00 0.61 4.31
C LEU A 307 -1.83 0.57 5.28
N SER A 308 -1.46 -0.61 5.70
CA SER A 308 -0.30 -0.85 6.57
C SER A 308 0.53 -2.04 6.07
N THR A 309 1.64 -2.31 6.73
CA THR A 309 2.47 -3.49 6.47
C THR A 309 1.70 -4.78 6.77
N GLU A 310 0.81 -4.75 7.74
CA GLU A 310 -0.01 -5.89 8.15
C GLU A 310 -1.08 -6.24 7.12
N GLY A 311 -1.61 -5.23 6.39
CA GLY A 311 -2.67 -5.46 5.41
C GLY A 311 -3.29 -4.19 4.82
N ILE A 312 -4.17 -4.39 3.85
CA ILE A 312 -5.02 -3.34 3.27
C ILE A 312 -6.40 -3.43 3.89
N CYS A 313 -6.76 -2.47 4.75
CA CYS A 313 -8.06 -2.47 5.42
C CYS A 313 -9.12 -1.69 4.63
N SER A 314 -8.78 -0.54 4.05
CA SER A 314 -9.72 0.22 3.23
C SER A 314 -9.04 0.86 2.02
N ILE A 315 -9.84 1.18 0.99
CA ILE A 315 -9.38 1.76 -0.28
C ILE A 315 -10.28 2.91 -0.70
N PRO A 316 -9.73 3.97 -1.34
CA PRO A 316 -10.53 5.06 -1.88
C PRO A 316 -11.25 4.62 -3.16
N LEU A 317 -12.50 4.25 -3.03
CA LEU A 317 -13.33 3.72 -4.13
C LEU A 317 -14.19 4.81 -4.77
N LEU A 318 -14.84 5.62 -3.95
CA LEU A 318 -15.81 6.61 -4.39
C LEU A 318 -15.21 8.01 -4.36
N LYS A 319 -15.56 8.81 -5.35
CA LYS A 319 -15.12 10.21 -5.43
C LYS A 319 -15.66 11.01 -4.24
N ASN A 320 -14.76 11.73 -3.53
CA ASN A 320 -15.11 12.59 -2.40
C ASN A 320 -15.92 11.89 -1.30
N LYS A 321 -15.64 10.59 -1.08
CA LYS A 321 -16.23 9.78 -0.02
C LYS A 321 -15.13 9.10 0.76
N SER A 322 -15.45 8.68 1.97
CA SER A 322 -14.56 7.91 2.82
C SER A 322 -14.14 6.60 2.15
N PRO A 323 -12.96 6.07 2.48
CA PRO A 323 -12.48 4.79 1.96
C PRO A 323 -13.43 3.64 2.31
N VAL A 324 -13.59 2.71 1.40
CA VAL A 324 -14.44 1.52 1.56
C VAL A 324 -13.59 0.34 2.04
N LEU A 325 -14.13 -0.50 2.91
CA LEU A 325 -13.47 -1.72 3.41
C LEU A 325 -12.98 -2.60 2.25
N SER A 326 -11.73 -3.05 2.31
CA SER A 326 -11.11 -3.87 1.26
C SER A 326 -11.54 -5.35 1.35
N VAL A 327 -12.82 -5.59 1.11
CA VAL A 327 -13.55 -6.85 1.39
C VAL A 327 -12.93 -8.11 0.76
N ASN A 328 -12.12 -7.95 -0.27
CA ASN A 328 -11.45 -9.07 -0.95
C ASN A 328 -10.05 -9.37 -0.41
N SER A 329 -9.49 -8.46 0.41
CA SER A 329 -8.11 -8.60 0.89
C SER A 329 -8.01 -9.56 2.07
N HIS A 330 -8.64 -9.25 3.18
CA HIS A 330 -8.50 -10.00 4.42
C HIS A 330 -9.85 -10.37 5.02
N PHE A 331 -9.85 -11.17 6.09
CA PHE A 331 -11.00 -11.32 6.97
C PHE A 331 -10.89 -10.28 8.09
N TYR A 332 -11.99 -9.58 8.37
CA TYR A 332 -12.03 -8.45 9.29
C TYR A 332 -13.02 -8.68 10.42
N GLU A 333 -12.58 -8.28 11.63
CA GLU A 333 -13.37 -8.13 12.82
C GLU A 333 -13.17 -6.72 13.37
N PHE A 334 -14.10 -6.24 14.17
CA PHE A 334 -14.13 -4.87 14.68
C PHE A 334 -14.48 -4.88 16.15
N ARG A 335 -13.56 -4.37 16.98
CA ARG A 335 -13.76 -4.32 18.43
C ARG A 335 -14.24 -2.93 18.85
N GLU A 336 -15.39 -2.88 19.51
CA GLU A 336 -15.89 -1.68 20.16
C GLU A 336 -15.11 -1.47 21.46
N LEU A 337 -14.51 -0.29 21.62
CA LEU A 337 -13.55 -0.05 22.72
C LEU A 337 -14.22 0.00 24.11
N GLN A 338 -15.48 0.44 24.18
CA GLN A 338 -16.17 0.61 25.46
C GLN A 338 -16.65 -0.72 26.05
N THR A 339 -17.15 -1.61 25.21
CA THR A 339 -17.76 -2.88 25.62
C THR A 339 -16.87 -4.09 25.37
N GLU A 340 -15.74 -3.91 24.67
CA GLU A 340 -14.86 -4.99 24.18
C GLU A 340 -15.57 -5.99 23.25
N LYS A 341 -16.81 -5.69 22.86
CA LYS A 341 -17.57 -6.55 21.98
C LYS A 341 -17.00 -6.53 20.56
N VAL A 342 -16.93 -7.70 19.95
CA VAL A 342 -16.40 -7.86 18.60
C VAL A 342 -17.55 -8.10 17.62
N TYR A 343 -17.52 -7.33 16.53
CA TYR A 343 -18.49 -7.34 15.46
C TYR A 343 -17.83 -7.81 14.14
N LEU A 344 -18.63 -8.42 13.29
CA LEU A 344 -18.25 -8.66 11.89
C LEU A 344 -18.57 -7.41 11.04
N ALA A 345 -17.95 -7.30 9.89
CA ALA A 345 -18.05 -6.10 9.04
C ALA A 345 -19.51 -5.73 8.66
N HIS A 346 -20.40 -6.70 8.52
CA HIS A 346 -21.80 -6.46 8.18
C HIS A 346 -22.69 -6.12 9.40
N GLU A 347 -22.14 -6.10 10.60
CA GLU A 347 -22.82 -5.78 11.85
C GLU A 347 -22.47 -4.37 12.36
N LEU A 348 -21.58 -3.65 11.65
CA LEU A 348 -21.12 -2.32 12.02
C LEU A 348 -22.26 -1.31 11.96
N LYS A 349 -22.14 -0.25 12.76
CA LYS A 349 -23.09 0.86 12.80
C LYS A 349 -22.44 2.14 12.32
N ASP A 350 -23.24 2.95 11.64
CA ASP A 350 -22.82 4.27 11.17
C ASP A 350 -22.43 5.19 12.34
N ASN A 351 -21.40 6.00 12.14
CA ASN A 351 -20.81 6.94 13.11
C ASN A 351 -20.15 6.32 14.36
N GLU A 352 -20.11 4.98 14.49
CA GLU A 352 -19.44 4.30 15.59
C GLU A 352 -17.94 4.11 15.33
N ILE A 353 -17.17 4.02 16.42
CA ILE A 353 -15.70 3.86 16.38
C ILE A 353 -15.33 2.44 16.80
N TYR A 354 -14.46 1.81 16.01
CA TYR A 354 -13.99 0.44 16.25
C TYR A 354 -12.48 0.34 16.06
N GLU A 355 -11.86 -0.58 16.80
CA GLU A 355 -10.52 -1.07 16.50
C GLU A 355 -10.61 -2.16 15.44
N ILE A 356 -9.76 -2.09 14.42
CA ILE A 356 -9.67 -3.12 13.38
C ILE A 356 -8.86 -4.32 13.87
N ILE A 357 -9.40 -5.51 13.65
CA ILE A 357 -8.75 -6.81 13.86
C ILE A 357 -8.71 -7.53 12.52
N ILE A 358 -7.54 -8.04 12.12
CA ILE A 358 -7.37 -8.70 10.83
C ILE A 358 -6.92 -10.15 10.95
N THR A 359 -7.39 -10.97 10.00
CA THR A 359 -6.86 -12.30 9.74
C THR A 359 -6.40 -12.35 8.28
N THR A 360 -5.13 -12.70 8.05
CA THR A 360 -4.47 -12.60 6.75
C THR A 360 -3.83 -13.91 6.30
N ALA A 361 -3.57 -14.03 5.00
CA ALA A 361 -2.84 -15.17 4.45
C ALA A 361 -1.34 -15.19 4.82
N GLY A 362 -0.84 -14.14 5.47
CA GLY A 362 0.51 -14.10 6.05
C GLY A 362 0.63 -14.82 7.39
N GLY A 363 -0.51 -15.24 7.98
CA GLY A 363 -0.53 -15.94 9.26
C GLY A 363 -0.83 -15.04 10.46
N LEU A 364 -1.32 -13.82 10.25
CA LEU A 364 -1.94 -13.05 11.32
C LEU A 364 -3.36 -13.56 11.53
N TYR A 365 -3.70 -13.98 12.73
CA TYR A 365 -5.03 -14.48 13.11
C TYR A 365 -5.59 -13.65 14.25
N ARG A 366 -6.76 -13.02 14.03
CA ARG A 366 -7.40 -12.11 14.97
C ARG A 366 -6.42 -11.08 15.54
N TYR A 367 -5.56 -10.54 14.67
CA TYR A 367 -4.52 -9.59 15.05
C TYR A 367 -5.11 -8.19 15.20
N ALA A 368 -5.06 -7.63 16.41
CA ALA A 368 -5.46 -6.26 16.69
C ALA A 368 -4.39 -5.30 16.17
N THR A 369 -4.75 -4.47 15.19
CA THR A 369 -3.80 -3.55 14.54
C THR A 369 -3.49 -2.33 15.40
N SER A 370 -4.33 -2.03 16.39
CA SER A 370 -4.36 -0.80 17.18
C SER A 370 -4.80 0.42 16.37
N ASP A 371 -5.23 0.23 15.12
CA ASP A 371 -5.83 1.29 14.33
C ASP A 371 -7.32 1.43 14.64
N LEU A 372 -7.74 2.67 14.89
CA LEU A 372 -9.15 3.01 15.10
C LEU A 372 -9.75 3.54 13.80
N ILE A 373 -10.95 3.10 13.50
CA ILE A 373 -11.74 3.61 12.38
C ILE A 373 -13.10 4.12 12.90
N GLN A 374 -13.59 5.16 12.26
CA GLN A 374 -14.98 5.58 12.37
C GLN A 374 -15.72 5.14 11.12
N VAL A 375 -16.89 4.54 11.29
CA VAL A 375 -17.75 4.19 10.16
C VAL A 375 -18.45 5.46 9.66
N ASP A 376 -18.29 5.78 8.38
CA ASP A 376 -18.86 6.95 7.70
C ASP A 376 -19.77 6.50 6.54
N GLY A 377 -20.71 5.62 6.86
CA GLY A 377 -21.64 5.03 5.91
C GLY A 377 -21.18 3.73 5.28
N PHE A 378 -21.93 3.26 4.29
CA PHE A 378 -21.73 1.94 3.68
C PHE A 378 -21.79 2.00 2.16
N TYR A 379 -20.95 1.18 1.53
CA TYR A 379 -21.04 0.85 0.11
C TYR A 379 -21.56 -0.58 -0.06
N GLY A 380 -22.84 -0.75 -0.33
CA GLY A 380 -23.52 -2.04 -0.21
C GLY A 380 -23.65 -2.42 1.26
N GLN A 381 -22.94 -3.45 1.69
CA GLN A 381 -22.83 -3.89 3.08
C GLN A 381 -21.44 -3.60 3.69
N ALA A 382 -20.54 -2.96 2.90
CA ALA A 382 -19.14 -2.71 3.26
C ALA A 382 -18.89 -1.25 3.58
#